data_50c4ecfa1e0e59153b5c2978f048b93d
#
_entry.id   50c4ecfa1e0e59153b5c2978f048b93d
#
_cell.length_a   1.000
_cell.length_b   1.000
_cell.length_c   1.000
_cell.angle_alpha   90.00
_cell.angle_beta   90.00
_cell.angle_gamma   90.00
#
_symmetry.space_group_name_H-M   'P 1'
#
loop_
_entity.id
_entity.type
_entity.pdbx_description
1 polymer ?
#
loop_
_entity_poly.entity_id
_entity_poly.type
_entity_poly.pdbx_seq_one_letter_code
_entity_poly.pdbx_strand_id
1 'polypeptide(L)'
;MSKRHSPAPADDRPSVVQLVPDEARLYNLLMEPGETSLSPEQLREHFRRSGILADDPRAAGIYDYLDKARQRNETSLSVTEFAVVFAMNPSLFMRIAEDSMVVPAWSDFARSVGKIFNERRSSNGGKVAAYIPELARVPADRYGLSMCSVDGQRAHYGDAQEMFSIQSISKTISYCIALEEAGNERLHERIGREPSGHSFNAITLDPRRRPHNPMINAGAIVSCSLIRPGDSASARFSHVFDTWKKLAANGAVSFNNTVFLSERDSADRNFALAYFLRENGAFSKETNVAATLDFYFQCCSIEMNCDSMAVVAATLANGGVNPLTNERVFSSGTVKHCLSLMHSCGMYDFSGEFAFLIGVPAKSGVGGGIMVVVPEKLGFCVWSPPLDENGNSVRGIEFCKGLTSMYSFHNFDIVTGHDGSERIDPTRRNVSLDNARHVDLCWAAMHGDIKEMQRLVASGVNLNGADYDGRTALHIAASEGKLESVRYILQNGGQFDRVDRWGNSAVQDAERGEHHAIVALFEAFASGGRKTRLSA
;
A
#
# COMPACT_ATOMS: atom_id res chain seq x y z
N MET A 1 44.34 7.65 60.80
CA MET A 1 43.96 8.62 59.74
C MET A 1 44.27 7.98 58.40
N SER A 2 43.25 7.32 57.79
CA SER A 2 43.38 6.66 56.50
C SER A 2 42.61 7.50 55.49
N LYS A 3 43.31 8.07 54.49
CA LYS A 3 42.75 8.85 53.40
C LYS A 3 42.10 7.88 52.38
N ARG A 4 40.78 7.92 52.25
CA ARG A 4 40.03 7.24 51.17
C ARG A 4 40.27 8.03 49.88
N HIS A 5 40.88 7.41 48.87
CA HIS A 5 40.87 7.87 47.49
C HIS A 5 39.49 7.61 46.87
N SER A 6 38.84 8.69 46.40
CA SER A 6 37.70 8.59 45.52
C SER A 6 38.18 8.20 44.09
N PRO A 7 37.49 7.30 43.37
CA PRO A 7 37.81 7.06 41.96
C PRO A 7 37.37 8.24 41.13
N ALA A 8 38.18 8.57 40.10
CA ALA A 8 37.90 9.57 39.08
C ALA A 8 36.65 9.15 38.26
N PRO A 9 35.88 10.12 37.70
CA PRO A 9 34.75 9.79 36.86
C PRO A 9 35.22 9.06 35.61
N ALA A 10 34.46 7.98 35.25
CA ALA A 10 34.68 7.23 34.04
C ALA A 10 34.50 8.13 32.81
N ASP A 11 35.46 8.04 31.90
CA ASP A 11 35.44 8.71 30.59
C ASP A 11 34.37 8.06 29.72
N ASP A 12 33.21 8.69 29.63
CA ASP A 12 32.05 8.27 28.86
C ASP A 12 32.20 8.60 27.36
N ARG A 13 33.38 8.37 26.81
CA ARG A 13 33.57 8.42 25.37
C ARG A 13 33.11 7.09 24.78
N PRO A 14 32.20 7.09 23.78
CA PRO A 14 31.80 5.87 23.13
C PRO A 14 33.05 5.19 22.51
N SER A 15 33.16 3.90 22.75
CA SER A 15 34.17 3.03 22.14
C SER A 15 34.19 3.26 20.62
N VAL A 16 35.38 3.34 20.04
CA VAL A 16 35.61 3.46 18.59
C VAL A 16 34.83 2.36 17.88
N VAL A 17 33.69 2.69 17.30
CA VAL A 17 32.92 1.80 16.45
C VAL A 17 33.77 1.59 15.19
N GLN A 18 34.19 0.36 14.94
CA GLN A 18 34.84 -0.01 13.69
C GLN A 18 33.78 0.06 12.61
N LEU A 19 33.86 1.07 11.72
CA LEU A 19 32.93 1.30 10.62
C LEU A 19 32.97 0.08 9.69
N VAL A 20 31.81 -0.54 9.49
CA VAL A 20 31.62 -1.56 8.45
C VAL A 20 31.65 -0.84 7.09
N PRO A 21 32.22 -1.43 6.02
CA PRO A 21 32.28 -0.79 4.70
C PRO A 21 30.96 -0.24 4.16
N ASP A 22 29.84 -0.82 4.59
CA ASP A 22 28.47 -0.45 4.17
C ASP A 22 27.99 0.89 4.74
N GLU A 23 28.40 1.27 5.96
CA GLU A 23 27.97 2.53 6.60
C GLU A 23 28.57 3.75 5.91
N ALA A 24 29.85 3.70 5.56
CA ALA A 24 30.53 4.78 4.84
C ALA A 24 30.00 4.92 3.40
N ARG A 25 29.67 3.80 2.76
CA ARG A 25 29.06 3.80 1.43
C ARG A 25 27.66 4.42 1.45
N LEU A 26 26.84 4.05 2.43
CA LEU A 26 25.51 4.62 2.65
C LEU A 26 25.54 6.10 2.96
N TYR A 27 26.46 6.52 3.84
CA TYR A 27 26.68 7.94 4.15
C TYR A 27 26.92 8.76 2.88
N ASN A 28 27.81 8.25 1.99
CA ASN A 28 28.12 8.91 0.72
C ASN A 28 26.93 8.87 -0.27
N LEU A 29 26.13 7.81 -0.25
CA LEU A 29 24.95 7.68 -1.13
C LEU A 29 23.83 8.66 -0.76
N LEU A 30 23.70 8.99 0.53
CA LEU A 30 22.68 9.92 1.03
C LEU A 30 23.08 11.39 0.93
N MET A 31 24.34 11.70 0.58
CA MET A 31 24.78 13.07 0.30
C MET A 31 24.31 13.53 -1.08
N GLU A 32 23.98 14.80 -1.22
CA GLU A 32 23.73 15.38 -2.54
C GLU A 32 25.03 15.53 -3.36
N PRO A 33 24.97 15.48 -4.70
CA PRO A 33 26.15 15.61 -5.55
C PRO A 33 26.90 16.92 -5.28
N GLY A 34 28.17 16.82 -4.90
CA GLY A 34 29.04 17.96 -4.63
C GLY A 34 29.15 18.37 -3.15
N GLU A 35 28.44 17.71 -2.26
CA GLU A 35 28.56 17.93 -0.82
C GLU A 35 29.65 17.06 -0.19
N THR A 36 30.20 17.54 0.91
CA THR A 36 31.29 16.86 1.66
C THR A 36 30.82 16.29 2.99
N SER A 37 29.57 16.56 3.40
CA SER A 37 28.98 16.06 4.64
C SER A 37 27.46 15.96 4.53
N LEU A 38 26.87 15.01 5.21
CA LEU A 38 25.43 14.82 5.33
C LEU A 38 24.91 15.66 6.49
N SER A 39 23.90 16.52 6.27
CA SER A 39 23.27 17.27 7.35
C SER A 39 22.12 16.48 8.01
N PRO A 40 21.80 16.76 9.30
CA PRO A 40 20.61 16.19 9.96
C PRO A 40 19.31 16.47 9.19
N GLU A 41 19.18 17.63 8.57
CA GLU A 41 17.98 18.01 7.81
C GLU A 41 17.86 17.24 6.47
N GLN A 42 18.97 17.01 5.78
CA GLN A 42 18.99 16.15 4.59
C GLN A 42 18.57 14.72 4.93
N LEU A 43 19.09 14.16 6.02
CA LEU A 43 18.69 12.83 6.45
C LEU A 43 17.19 12.77 6.80
N ARG A 44 16.67 13.79 7.49
CA ARG A 44 15.23 13.93 7.76
C ARG A 44 14.41 13.98 6.47
N GLU A 45 14.87 14.75 5.50
CA GLU A 45 14.20 14.90 4.21
C GLU A 45 14.20 13.58 3.40
N HIS A 46 15.29 12.80 3.44
CA HIS A 46 15.32 11.46 2.84
C HIS A 46 14.22 10.54 3.42
N PHE A 47 14.09 10.51 4.76
CA PHE A 47 13.02 9.74 5.41
C PHE A 47 11.64 10.24 5.00
N ARG A 48 11.42 11.54 5.02
CA ARG A 48 10.15 12.16 4.65
C ARG A 48 9.77 11.87 3.18
N ARG A 49 10.73 12.00 2.25
CA ARG A 49 10.53 11.68 0.82
C ARG A 49 10.19 10.22 0.60
N SER A 50 10.71 9.34 1.45
CA SER A 50 10.41 7.90 1.42
C SER A 50 9.10 7.54 2.14
N GLY A 51 8.34 8.51 2.67
CA GLY A 51 7.08 8.28 3.35
C GLY A 51 7.19 7.83 4.80
N ILE A 52 8.37 7.95 5.42
CA ILE A 52 8.58 7.64 6.83
C ILE A 52 8.36 8.91 7.62
N LEU A 53 7.23 9.01 8.31
CA LEU A 53 6.82 10.19 9.05
C LEU A 53 7.47 10.24 10.44
N ALA A 54 7.47 11.43 11.08
CA ALA A 54 8.12 11.64 12.37
C ALA A 54 7.50 10.82 13.53
N ASP A 55 6.24 10.45 13.42
CA ASP A 55 5.51 9.60 14.36
C ASP A 55 5.64 8.10 14.06
N ASP A 56 6.49 7.71 13.10
CA ASP A 56 6.73 6.31 12.79
C ASP A 56 7.52 5.63 13.93
N PRO A 57 6.95 4.61 14.59
CA PRO A 57 7.60 3.96 15.72
C PRO A 57 8.94 3.31 15.34
N ARG A 58 9.14 2.92 14.08
CA ARG A 58 10.38 2.32 13.57
C ARG A 58 11.52 3.34 13.45
N ALA A 59 11.17 4.63 13.32
CA ALA A 59 12.10 5.74 13.15
C ALA A 59 12.13 6.69 14.37
N ALA A 60 11.41 6.38 15.45
CA ALA A 60 11.27 7.26 16.62
C ALA A 60 12.63 7.68 17.21
N GLY A 61 13.56 6.72 17.40
CA GLY A 61 14.91 7.01 17.89
C GLY A 61 15.72 7.88 16.94
N ILE A 62 15.55 7.67 15.63
CA ILE A 62 16.22 8.44 14.58
C ILE A 62 15.74 9.90 14.62
N TYR A 63 14.43 10.13 14.63
CA TYR A 63 13.86 11.47 14.69
C TYR A 63 14.21 12.18 16.01
N ASP A 64 14.21 11.48 17.16
CA ASP A 64 14.67 12.05 18.45
C ASP A 64 16.14 12.49 18.38
N TYR A 65 17.00 11.71 17.76
CA TYR A 65 18.41 12.10 17.53
C TYR A 65 18.51 13.34 16.65
N LEU A 66 17.80 13.38 15.52
CA LEU A 66 17.81 14.50 14.59
C LEU A 66 17.24 15.78 15.21
N ASP A 67 16.22 15.67 16.08
CA ASP A 67 15.67 16.80 16.83
C ASP A 67 16.68 17.36 17.84
N LYS A 68 17.41 16.50 18.54
CA LYS A 68 18.51 16.89 19.43
C LYS A 68 19.66 17.55 18.67
N ALA A 69 20.05 17.02 17.52
CA ALA A 69 21.06 17.61 16.64
C ALA A 69 20.65 19.02 16.19
N ARG A 70 19.39 19.20 15.81
CA ARG A 70 18.82 20.51 15.46
C ARG A 70 18.85 21.49 16.62
N GLN A 71 18.49 21.06 17.84
CA GLN A 71 18.57 21.89 19.05
C GLN A 71 20.00 22.35 19.37
N ARG A 72 21.02 21.54 19.02
CA ARG A 72 22.45 21.87 19.16
C ARG A 72 22.98 22.68 18.00
N ASN A 73 22.16 23.05 17.00
CA ASN A 73 22.55 23.73 15.77
C ASN A 73 23.62 22.96 14.96
N GLU A 74 23.62 21.66 15.01
CA GLU A 74 24.52 20.82 14.20
C GLU A 74 24.15 20.91 12.72
N THR A 75 25.10 21.32 11.90
CA THR A 75 24.92 21.51 10.46
C THR A 75 25.39 20.32 9.64
N SER A 76 26.14 19.38 10.24
CA SER A 76 26.66 18.18 9.59
C SER A 76 26.77 17.04 10.59
N LEU A 77 26.59 15.82 10.10
CA LEU A 77 26.86 14.57 10.80
C LEU A 77 28.21 14.04 10.33
N SER A 78 29.08 13.68 11.25
CA SER A 78 30.25 12.86 10.93
C SER A 78 29.81 11.43 10.56
N VAL A 79 30.66 10.67 9.87
CA VAL A 79 30.40 9.26 9.54
C VAL A 79 30.16 8.43 10.82
N THR A 80 30.84 8.77 11.93
CA THR A 80 30.66 8.09 13.22
C THR A 80 29.29 8.39 13.83
N GLU A 81 28.81 9.62 13.78
CA GLU A 81 27.47 10.00 14.25
C GLU A 81 26.39 9.36 13.38
N PHE A 82 26.60 9.34 12.07
CA PHE A 82 25.71 8.61 11.15
C PHE A 82 25.64 7.13 11.49
N ALA A 83 26.77 6.48 11.80
CA ALA A 83 26.80 5.07 12.20
C ALA A 83 25.94 4.79 13.45
N VAL A 84 25.93 5.72 14.43
CA VAL A 84 25.06 5.62 15.61
C VAL A 84 23.59 5.69 15.21
N VAL A 85 23.22 6.61 14.32
CA VAL A 85 21.84 6.76 13.84
C VAL A 85 21.41 5.57 12.98
N PHE A 86 22.29 5.11 12.10
CA PHE A 86 22.08 3.92 11.25
C PHE A 86 21.82 2.66 12.11
N ALA A 87 22.58 2.48 13.19
CA ALA A 87 22.43 1.31 14.08
C ALA A 87 21.07 1.23 14.78
N MET A 88 20.27 2.32 14.82
CA MET A 88 18.93 2.33 15.41
C MET A 88 17.93 1.51 14.56
N ASN A 89 18.05 1.54 13.22
CA ASN A 89 17.26 0.68 12.32
C ASN A 89 17.97 0.47 10.98
N PRO A 90 19.00 -0.39 10.89
CA PRO A 90 19.77 -0.61 9.67
C PRO A 90 18.91 -1.05 8.48
N SER A 91 17.93 -1.93 8.74
CA SER A 91 17.04 -2.45 7.70
C SER A 91 16.22 -1.34 7.03
N LEU A 92 15.70 -0.39 7.80
CA LEU A 92 14.94 0.74 7.27
C LEU A 92 15.83 1.67 6.44
N PHE A 93 17.05 1.96 6.92
CA PHE A 93 18.03 2.75 6.18
C PHE A 93 18.40 2.12 4.84
N MET A 94 18.72 0.82 4.84
CA MET A 94 19.08 0.09 3.61
C MET A 94 17.94 0.15 2.59
N ARG A 95 16.71 -0.10 3.02
CA ARG A 95 15.54 -0.06 2.14
C ARG A 95 15.30 1.32 1.53
N ILE A 96 15.50 2.39 2.30
CA ILE A 96 15.39 3.77 1.81
C ILE A 96 16.49 4.07 0.78
N ALA A 97 17.73 3.73 1.10
CA ALA A 97 18.88 4.03 0.26
C ALA A 97 18.91 3.23 -1.05
N GLU A 98 18.38 2.02 -1.04
CA GLU A 98 18.30 1.13 -2.22
C GLU A 98 17.01 1.31 -3.03
N ASP A 99 16.14 2.26 -2.66
CA ASP A 99 14.79 2.41 -3.22
C ASP A 99 14.01 1.07 -3.23
N SER A 100 14.21 0.23 -2.20
CA SER A 100 13.60 -1.10 -2.11
C SER A 100 12.32 -1.13 -1.29
N MET A 101 11.72 0.04 -1.02
CA MET A 101 10.38 0.17 -0.45
C MET A 101 9.33 -0.27 -1.47
N VAL A 102 8.13 -0.64 -0.99
CA VAL A 102 7.04 -1.16 -1.85
C VAL A 102 6.65 -0.16 -2.94
N VAL A 103 6.71 1.14 -2.66
CA VAL A 103 6.56 2.19 -3.66
C VAL A 103 7.88 2.96 -3.75
N PRO A 104 8.78 2.60 -4.69
CA PRO A 104 10.12 3.20 -4.78
C PRO A 104 10.10 4.72 -4.97
N ALA A 105 9.28 5.22 -5.90
CA ALA A 105 9.10 6.66 -6.16
C ALA A 105 7.98 7.27 -5.28
N TRP A 106 8.04 7.07 -3.96
CA TRP A 106 6.98 7.48 -3.03
C TRP A 106 6.60 8.96 -3.13
N SER A 107 7.58 9.84 -3.22
CA SER A 107 7.33 11.29 -3.29
C SER A 107 6.49 11.69 -4.52
N ASP A 108 6.76 11.07 -5.68
CA ASP A 108 6.02 11.34 -6.91
C ASP A 108 4.62 10.71 -6.87
N PHE A 109 4.52 9.50 -6.35
CA PHE A 109 3.24 8.85 -6.11
C PHE A 109 2.37 9.67 -5.15
N ALA A 110 2.91 10.09 -4.01
CA ALA A 110 2.21 10.92 -3.05
C ALA A 110 1.76 12.26 -3.66
N ARG A 111 2.63 12.92 -4.43
CA ARG A 111 2.27 14.15 -5.14
C ARG A 111 1.11 13.97 -6.11
N SER A 112 1.10 12.87 -6.87
CA SER A 112 0.02 12.56 -7.82
C SER A 112 -1.28 12.23 -7.11
N VAL A 113 -1.24 11.45 -6.01
CA VAL A 113 -2.41 11.19 -5.16
C VAL A 113 -2.97 12.49 -4.59
N GLY A 114 -2.09 13.41 -4.15
CA GLY A 114 -2.48 14.75 -3.68
C GLY A 114 -3.17 15.59 -4.74
N LYS A 115 -2.78 15.47 -6.03
CA LYS A 115 -3.47 16.13 -7.14
C LYS A 115 -4.89 15.57 -7.31
N ILE A 116 -5.04 14.24 -7.37
CA ILE A 116 -6.36 13.58 -7.46
C ILE A 116 -7.25 14.03 -6.29
N PHE A 117 -6.73 14.06 -5.06
CA PHE A 117 -7.45 14.53 -3.88
C PHE A 117 -7.96 15.97 -4.06
N ASN A 118 -7.09 16.89 -4.48
CA ASN A 118 -7.44 18.30 -4.65
C ASN A 118 -8.47 18.52 -5.77
N GLU A 119 -8.38 17.79 -6.88
CA GLU A 119 -9.35 17.84 -7.98
C GLU A 119 -10.75 17.42 -7.54
N ARG A 120 -10.87 16.47 -6.61
CA ARG A 120 -12.16 15.96 -6.12
C ARG A 120 -12.75 16.80 -4.97
N ARG A 121 -12.01 17.75 -4.43
CA ARG A 121 -12.49 18.66 -3.38
C ARG A 121 -13.73 19.45 -3.78
N SER A 122 -13.85 19.81 -5.06
CA SER A 122 -14.98 20.57 -5.61
C SER A 122 -16.25 19.75 -5.86
N SER A 123 -16.22 18.42 -5.66
CA SER A 123 -17.40 17.57 -5.81
C SER A 123 -18.41 17.88 -4.69
N ASN A 124 -19.55 18.48 -5.04
CA ASN A 124 -20.54 19.04 -4.11
C ASN A 124 -21.88 18.26 -4.11
N GLY A 125 -21.84 16.96 -4.35
CA GLY A 125 -23.03 16.11 -4.30
C GLY A 125 -23.26 15.51 -2.91
N GLY A 126 -24.45 14.92 -2.72
CA GLY A 126 -24.78 14.13 -1.54
C GLY A 126 -25.30 14.93 -0.35
N LYS A 127 -25.58 14.20 0.74
CA LYS A 127 -26.08 14.76 2.01
C LYS A 127 -25.37 14.08 3.18
N VAL A 128 -25.10 14.85 4.23
CA VAL A 128 -24.60 14.31 5.49
C VAL A 128 -25.66 13.40 6.11
N ALA A 129 -25.25 12.27 6.68
CA ALA A 129 -26.17 11.38 7.40
C ALA A 129 -26.83 12.12 8.57
N ALA A 130 -28.14 12.01 8.69
CA ALA A 130 -28.92 12.80 9.66
C ALA A 130 -29.86 11.92 10.51
N TYR A 131 -29.68 10.59 10.51
CA TYR A 131 -30.53 9.71 11.31
C TYR A 131 -30.24 9.77 12.82
N ILE A 132 -29.04 10.25 13.20
CA ILE A 132 -28.68 10.63 14.57
C ILE A 132 -28.07 12.03 14.59
N PRO A 133 -28.26 12.81 15.69
CA PRO A 133 -27.78 14.19 15.77
C PRO A 133 -26.28 14.36 15.62
N GLU A 134 -25.49 13.42 16.10
CA GLU A 134 -24.01 13.47 16.08
C GLU A 134 -23.47 13.46 14.66
N LEU A 135 -24.03 12.65 13.77
CA LEU A 135 -23.66 12.62 12.37
C LEU A 135 -24.16 13.87 11.64
N ALA A 136 -25.39 14.34 11.94
CA ALA A 136 -25.97 15.52 11.31
C ALA A 136 -25.18 16.82 11.56
N ARG A 137 -24.43 16.88 12.67
CA ARG A 137 -23.62 18.06 13.07
C ARG A 137 -22.25 18.10 12.40
N VAL A 138 -21.80 17.02 11.72
CA VAL A 138 -20.49 17.00 11.08
C VAL A 138 -20.46 17.95 9.89
N PRO A 139 -19.49 18.89 9.81
CA PRO A 139 -19.43 19.84 8.70
C PRO A 139 -19.28 19.15 7.34
N ALA A 140 -20.13 19.50 6.37
CA ALA A 140 -20.18 18.86 5.05
C ALA A 140 -18.96 19.13 4.16
N ASP A 141 -18.18 20.16 4.46
CA ASP A 141 -16.98 20.56 3.72
C ASP A 141 -15.74 19.78 4.11
N ARG A 142 -15.78 18.99 5.19
CA ARG A 142 -14.66 18.14 5.63
C ARG A 142 -14.27 17.14 4.55
N TYR A 143 -12.96 17.05 4.31
CA TYR A 143 -12.40 16.11 3.35
C TYR A 143 -10.98 15.75 3.74
N GLY A 144 -10.75 14.50 4.12
CA GLY A 144 -9.48 13.93 4.53
C GLY A 144 -9.15 12.67 3.75
N LEU A 145 -7.86 12.46 3.52
CA LEU A 145 -7.31 11.26 2.89
C LEU A 145 -6.02 10.88 3.58
N SER A 146 -5.82 9.60 3.82
CA SER A 146 -4.53 9.07 4.21
C SER A 146 -4.25 7.76 3.49
N MET A 147 -2.96 7.44 3.30
CA MET A 147 -2.49 6.20 2.71
C MET A 147 -1.32 5.63 3.50
N CYS A 148 -1.22 4.31 3.53
CA CYS A 148 -0.13 3.56 4.14
C CYS A 148 0.23 2.35 3.27
N SER A 149 1.50 2.16 2.91
CA SER A 149 1.95 0.96 2.19
C SER A 149 2.12 -0.23 3.14
N VAL A 150 2.22 -1.45 2.60
CA VAL A 150 2.43 -2.66 3.41
C VAL A 150 3.80 -2.70 4.10
N ASP A 151 4.67 -1.76 3.79
CA ASP A 151 5.95 -1.56 4.47
C ASP A 151 6.04 -0.21 5.20
N GLY A 152 4.88 0.45 5.40
CA GLY A 152 4.72 1.56 6.31
C GLY A 152 5.13 2.94 5.76
N GLN A 153 5.20 3.12 4.43
CA GLN A 153 5.28 4.46 3.84
C GLN A 153 3.93 5.16 3.99
N ARG A 154 3.89 6.39 4.48
CA ARG A 154 2.64 7.11 4.75
C ARG A 154 2.61 8.51 4.15
N ALA A 155 1.41 8.95 3.75
CA ALA A 155 1.10 10.35 3.43
C ALA A 155 -0.38 10.65 3.73
N HIS A 156 -0.66 11.92 4.03
CA HIS A 156 -2.02 12.37 4.33
C HIS A 156 -2.31 13.74 3.74
N TYR A 157 -3.60 14.05 3.54
CA TYR A 157 -4.08 15.28 2.90
C TYR A 157 -5.37 15.78 3.54
N GLY A 158 -5.54 17.09 3.59
CA GLY A 158 -6.73 17.73 4.10
C GLY A 158 -7.00 17.43 5.57
N ASP A 159 -8.24 17.14 5.91
CA ASP A 159 -8.72 16.91 7.27
C ASP A 159 -8.42 15.48 7.78
N ALA A 160 -7.27 14.89 7.38
CA ALA A 160 -6.93 13.50 7.65
C ALA A 160 -6.76 13.17 9.15
N GLN A 161 -6.48 14.16 9.99
CA GLN A 161 -6.30 14.01 11.44
C GLN A 161 -7.61 14.19 12.23
N GLU A 162 -8.67 14.64 11.58
CA GLU A 162 -9.99 14.81 12.23
C GLU A 162 -10.59 13.43 12.54
N MET A 163 -11.13 13.32 13.77
CA MET A 163 -11.77 12.09 14.22
C MET A 163 -13.18 11.98 13.64
N PHE A 164 -13.54 10.80 13.17
CA PHE A 164 -14.88 10.49 12.69
C PHE A 164 -15.36 9.13 13.19
N SER A 165 -16.66 8.97 13.38
CA SER A 165 -17.25 7.68 13.74
C SER A 165 -17.12 6.70 12.57
N ILE A 166 -16.51 5.53 12.82
CA ILE A 166 -16.23 4.54 11.78
C ILE A 166 -17.49 3.81 11.30
N GLN A 167 -18.53 3.80 12.10
CA GLN A 167 -19.82 3.23 11.75
C GLN A 167 -19.69 1.80 11.16
N SER A 168 -20.24 1.57 9.98
CA SER A 168 -20.22 0.24 9.33
C SER A 168 -18.84 -0.27 8.91
N ILE A 169 -17.78 0.54 9.00
CA ILE A 169 -16.41 0.01 8.80
C ILE A 169 -16.09 -0.99 9.92
N SER A 170 -16.65 -0.82 11.11
CA SER A 170 -16.49 -1.72 12.27
C SER A 170 -16.82 -3.18 11.96
N LYS A 171 -17.75 -3.44 11.01
CA LYS A 171 -18.20 -4.77 10.63
C LYS A 171 -17.06 -5.66 10.13
N THR A 172 -16.05 -5.07 9.47
CA THR A 172 -14.88 -5.79 8.94
C THR A 172 -14.08 -6.44 10.06
N ILE A 173 -13.75 -5.67 11.08
CA ILE A 173 -12.91 -6.16 12.19
C ILE A 173 -13.72 -7.03 13.15
N SER A 174 -14.99 -6.70 13.41
CA SER A 174 -15.89 -7.59 14.17
C SER A 174 -16.04 -8.95 13.50
N TYR A 175 -16.11 -9.00 12.16
CA TYR A 175 -16.10 -10.25 11.41
C TYR A 175 -14.77 -11.00 11.57
N CYS A 176 -13.63 -10.32 11.44
CA CYS A 176 -12.32 -10.95 11.60
C CYS A 176 -12.17 -11.57 12.99
N ILE A 177 -12.53 -10.84 14.05
CA ILE A 177 -12.47 -11.35 15.43
C ILE A 177 -13.39 -12.56 15.60
N ALA A 178 -14.64 -12.46 15.14
CA ALA A 178 -15.60 -13.56 15.23
C ALA A 178 -15.11 -14.81 14.46
N LEU A 179 -14.45 -14.62 13.31
CA LEU A 179 -13.89 -15.70 12.51
C LEU A 179 -12.70 -16.39 13.19
N GLU A 180 -11.79 -15.63 13.79
CA GLU A 180 -10.64 -16.19 14.54
C GLU A 180 -11.12 -16.98 15.76
N GLU A 181 -12.13 -16.50 16.47
CA GLU A 181 -12.59 -17.11 17.72
C GLU A 181 -13.55 -18.30 17.49
N ALA A 182 -14.50 -18.16 16.56
CA ALA A 182 -15.50 -19.19 16.32
C ALA A 182 -15.07 -20.25 15.30
N GLY A 183 -14.13 -19.90 14.42
CA GLY A 183 -13.74 -20.70 13.26
C GLY A 183 -14.71 -20.56 12.08
N ASN A 184 -14.19 -20.86 10.88
CA ASN A 184 -14.89 -20.65 9.60
C ASN A 184 -16.21 -21.42 9.50
N GLU A 185 -16.24 -22.67 9.92
CA GLU A 185 -17.45 -23.52 9.83
C GLU A 185 -18.57 -22.98 10.71
N ARG A 186 -18.32 -22.81 12.01
CA ARG A 186 -19.29 -22.34 12.99
C ARG A 186 -19.84 -20.96 12.69
N LEU A 187 -18.98 -20.04 12.20
CA LEU A 187 -19.41 -18.71 11.81
C LEU A 187 -20.35 -18.77 10.60
N HIS A 188 -19.96 -19.51 9.56
CA HIS A 188 -20.70 -19.56 8.30
C HIS A 188 -21.86 -20.57 8.28
N GLU A 189 -22.03 -21.37 9.30
CA GLU A 189 -23.32 -22.02 9.59
C GLU A 189 -24.40 -20.98 9.90
N ARG A 190 -24.04 -19.82 10.49
CA ARG A 190 -24.94 -18.77 10.94
C ARG A 190 -25.03 -17.56 10.02
N ILE A 191 -24.02 -17.31 9.19
CA ILE A 191 -23.93 -16.15 8.28
C ILE A 191 -23.51 -16.64 6.89
N GLY A 192 -24.22 -16.20 5.86
CA GLY A 192 -23.86 -16.46 4.46
C GLY A 192 -22.65 -15.64 3.99
N ARG A 193 -22.40 -15.70 2.69
CA ARG A 193 -21.27 -15.01 2.03
C ARG A 193 -21.67 -14.24 0.78
N GLU A 194 -22.97 -14.19 0.47
CA GLU A 194 -23.50 -13.64 -0.77
C GLU A 194 -24.01 -12.21 -0.58
N PRO A 195 -23.92 -11.35 -1.60
CA PRO A 195 -24.66 -10.09 -1.64
C PRO A 195 -26.15 -10.32 -1.41
N SER A 196 -26.80 -9.43 -0.68
CA SER A 196 -28.23 -9.60 -0.34
C SER A 196 -29.17 -9.29 -1.52
N GLY A 197 -28.73 -8.46 -2.46
CA GLY A 197 -29.61 -7.87 -3.48
C GLY A 197 -30.68 -6.94 -2.89
N HIS A 198 -30.56 -6.59 -1.61
CA HIS A 198 -31.47 -5.73 -0.84
C HIS A 198 -30.67 -4.72 -0.02
N SER A 199 -31.32 -3.64 0.41
CA SER A 199 -30.72 -2.65 1.29
C SER A 199 -30.05 -3.29 2.52
N PHE A 200 -28.91 -2.72 2.95
CA PHE A 200 -28.08 -3.22 4.06
C PHE A 200 -28.80 -3.39 5.41
N ASN A 201 -29.95 -2.76 5.57
CA ASN A 201 -30.81 -2.84 6.75
C ASN A 201 -32.16 -3.57 6.47
N ALA A 202 -32.28 -4.29 5.36
CA ALA A 202 -33.45 -5.08 5.04
C ALA A 202 -33.64 -6.26 6.00
N ILE A 203 -34.91 -6.55 6.33
CA ILE A 203 -35.27 -7.69 7.18
C ILE A 203 -35.51 -8.91 6.27
N THR A 204 -34.42 -9.45 5.76
CA THR A 204 -34.39 -10.60 4.85
C THR A 204 -33.28 -11.59 5.23
N LEU A 205 -33.49 -12.85 4.90
CA LEU A 205 -32.54 -13.95 5.11
C LEU A 205 -32.33 -14.72 3.82
N ASP A 206 -31.23 -15.45 3.75
CA ASP A 206 -30.96 -16.38 2.64
C ASP A 206 -31.90 -17.61 2.70
N PRO A 207 -31.93 -18.47 1.69
CA PRO A 207 -32.79 -19.69 1.69
C PRO A 207 -32.51 -20.65 2.85
N ARG A 208 -31.35 -20.53 3.51
CA ARG A 208 -30.98 -21.30 4.72
C ARG A 208 -31.35 -20.58 6.02
N ARG A 209 -32.14 -19.52 5.93
CA ARG A 209 -32.56 -18.67 7.07
C ARG A 209 -31.41 -17.98 7.80
N ARG A 210 -30.33 -17.59 7.08
CA ARG A 210 -29.19 -16.89 7.61
C ARG A 210 -29.12 -15.47 7.05
N PRO A 211 -28.48 -14.50 7.76
CA PRO A 211 -28.03 -13.26 7.12
C PRO A 211 -27.19 -13.55 5.87
N HIS A 212 -27.38 -12.80 4.81
CA HIS A 212 -26.70 -13.02 3.52
C HIS A 212 -25.17 -12.89 3.65
N ASN A 213 -24.66 -11.93 4.41
CA ASN A 213 -23.24 -11.74 4.63
C ASN A 213 -22.98 -10.90 5.90
N PRO A 214 -21.73 -10.84 6.43
CA PRO A 214 -21.40 -10.10 7.65
C PRO A 214 -21.27 -8.58 7.45
N MET A 215 -21.33 -8.05 6.21
CA MET A 215 -21.16 -6.62 5.91
C MET A 215 -22.49 -5.84 5.96
N ILE A 216 -23.64 -6.53 6.07
CA ILE A 216 -24.95 -5.94 6.35
C ILE A 216 -25.27 -6.03 7.84
N ASN A 217 -26.24 -5.22 8.32
CA ASN A 217 -26.58 -5.15 9.75
C ASN A 217 -26.90 -6.52 10.35
N ALA A 218 -27.74 -7.33 9.68
CA ALA A 218 -28.09 -8.66 10.15
C ALA A 218 -26.88 -9.55 10.45
N GLY A 219 -25.95 -9.65 9.49
CA GLY A 219 -24.76 -10.46 9.68
C GLY A 219 -23.77 -9.91 10.67
N ALA A 220 -23.63 -8.58 10.76
CA ALA A 220 -22.77 -7.94 11.74
C ALA A 220 -23.26 -8.15 13.19
N ILE A 221 -24.57 -8.09 13.42
CA ILE A 221 -25.17 -8.38 14.74
C ILE A 221 -24.92 -9.86 15.13
N VAL A 222 -25.05 -10.79 14.18
CA VAL A 222 -24.71 -12.21 14.42
C VAL A 222 -23.21 -12.39 14.66
N SER A 223 -22.33 -11.72 13.91
CA SER A 223 -20.87 -11.72 14.18
C SER A 223 -20.56 -11.25 15.59
N CYS A 224 -21.15 -10.13 16.01
CA CYS A 224 -21.01 -9.62 17.38
C CYS A 224 -21.45 -10.64 18.45
N SER A 225 -22.50 -11.44 18.19
CA SER A 225 -22.96 -12.45 19.14
C SER A 225 -21.95 -13.57 19.38
N LEU A 226 -20.99 -13.77 18.47
CA LEU A 226 -19.99 -14.81 18.52
C LEU A 226 -18.65 -14.36 19.15
N ILE A 227 -18.46 -13.05 19.36
CA ILE A 227 -17.25 -12.50 20.00
C ILE A 227 -17.38 -12.66 21.50
N ARG A 228 -16.58 -13.53 22.11
CA ARG A 228 -16.48 -13.75 23.57
C ARG A 228 -17.83 -13.74 24.30
N PRO A 229 -18.79 -14.60 23.91
CA PRO A 229 -20.17 -14.53 24.42
C PRO A 229 -20.30 -14.76 25.93
N GLY A 230 -19.28 -15.38 26.57
CA GLY A 230 -19.23 -15.62 28.01
C GLY A 230 -18.63 -14.49 28.85
N ASP A 231 -18.03 -13.48 28.21
CA ASP A 231 -17.35 -12.40 28.90
C ASP A 231 -18.33 -11.29 29.29
N SER A 232 -17.93 -10.46 30.27
CA SER A 232 -18.68 -9.23 30.60
C SER A 232 -18.71 -8.25 29.42
N ALA A 233 -19.70 -7.35 29.37
CA ALA A 233 -19.82 -6.34 28.33
C ALA A 233 -18.54 -5.48 28.22
N SER A 234 -17.95 -5.12 29.34
CA SER A 234 -16.69 -4.36 29.40
C SER A 234 -15.52 -5.13 28.80
N ALA A 235 -15.34 -6.41 29.15
CA ALA A 235 -14.24 -7.23 28.64
C ALA A 235 -14.37 -7.47 27.12
N ARG A 236 -15.59 -7.69 26.62
CA ARG A 236 -15.88 -7.83 25.19
C ARG A 236 -15.54 -6.56 24.41
N PHE A 237 -15.96 -5.40 24.91
CA PHE A 237 -15.68 -4.14 24.24
C PHE A 237 -14.18 -3.80 24.29
N SER A 238 -13.53 -3.97 25.46
CA SER A 238 -12.08 -3.77 25.56
C SER A 238 -11.31 -4.62 24.56
N HIS A 239 -11.69 -5.90 24.39
CA HIS A 239 -11.04 -6.79 23.43
C HIS A 239 -11.15 -6.27 21.98
N VAL A 240 -12.31 -5.82 21.53
CA VAL A 240 -12.49 -5.24 20.19
C VAL A 240 -11.73 -3.92 20.07
N PHE A 241 -11.81 -3.06 21.08
CA PHE A 241 -11.15 -1.76 21.10
C PHE A 241 -9.62 -1.90 21.06
N ASP A 242 -9.05 -2.82 21.84
CA ASP A 242 -7.62 -3.12 21.82
C ASP A 242 -7.16 -3.73 20.49
N THR A 243 -8.01 -4.54 19.85
CA THR A 243 -7.74 -5.04 18.50
C THR A 243 -7.65 -3.89 17.47
N TRP A 244 -8.56 -2.91 17.53
CA TRP A 244 -8.47 -1.72 16.70
C TRP A 244 -7.18 -0.93 16.94
N LYS A 245 -6.77 -0.75 18.22
CA LYS A 245 -5.49 -0.10 18.56
C LYS A 245 -4.29 -0.83 17.97
N LYS A 246 -4.24 -2.15 18.08
CA LYS A 246 -3.15 -2.96 17.49
C LYS A 246 -3.10 -2.82 15.98
N LEU A 247 -4.26 -2.87 15.31
CA LEU A 247 -4.36 -2.66 13.86
C LEU A 247 -3.88 -1.28 13.43
N ALA A 248 -4.13 -0.26 14.25
CA ALA A 248 -3.74 1.13 14.02
C ALA A 248 -2.32 1.48 14.54
N ALA A 249 -1.50 0.49 14.94
CA ALA A 249 -0.19 0.72 15.58
C ALA A 249 -0.26 1.68 16.80
N ASN A 250 -1.32 1.60 17.60
CA ASN A 250 -1.65 2.50 18.70
C ASN A 250 -1.88 3.97 18.29
N GLY A 251 -2.23 4.22 17.03
CA GLY A 251 -2.64 5.53 16.53
C GLY A 251 -3.97 6.02 17.14
N ALA A 252 -4.55 7.06 16.59
CA ALA A 252 -5.76 7.70 17.10
C ALA A 252 -6.99 6.77 16.99
N VAL A 253 -7.39 6.20 18.11
CA VAL A 253 -8.60 5.38 18.28
C VAL A 253 -9.31 5.83 19.55
N SER A 254 -10.57 6.24 19.45
CA SER A 254 -11.39 6.66 20.60
C SER A 254 -12.78 6.03 20.55
N PHE A 255 -13.58 6.30 21.57
CA PHE A 255 -14.96 5.85 21.68
C PHE A 255 -15.86 7.04 21.97
N ASN A 256 -16.91 7.22 21.16
CA ASN A 256 -17.89 8.29 21.34
C ASN A 256 -19.15 7.76 22.00
N ASN A 257 -19.28 8.03 23.32
CA ASN A 257 -20.44 7.59 24.08
C ASN A 257 -21.74 8.27 23.63
N THR A 258 -21.69 9.50 23.11
CA THR A 258 -22.89 10.20 22.64
C THR A 258 -23.42 9.55 21.36
N VAL A 259 -22.52 9.18 20.43
CA VAL A 259 -22.91 8.39 19.25
C VAL A 259 -23.54 7.06 19.67
N PHE A 260 -22.94 6.34 20.63
CA PHE A 260 -23.49 5.08 21.13
C PHE A 260 -24.89 5.23 21.69
N LEU A 261 -25.14 6.25 22.53
CA LEU A 261 -26.46 6.50 23.09
C LEU A 261 -27.50 6.83 22.01
N SER A 262 -27.15 7.68 21.04
CA SER A 262 -28.05 8.05 19.94
C SER A 262 -28.33 6.86 18.99
N GLU A 263 -27.34 6.02 18.69
CA GLU A 263 -27.56 4.77 17.94
C GLU A 263 -28.52 3.82 18.66
N ARG A 264 -28.38 3.70 19.97
CA ARG A 264 -29.26 2.87 20.81
C ARG A 264 -30.70 3.41 20.88
N ASP A 265 -30.86 4.73 21.04
CA ASP A 265 -32.17 5.38 21.16
C ASP A 265 -32.95 5.35 19.83
N SER A 266 -32.25 5.30 18.68
CA SER A 266 -32.88 5.25 17.34
C SER A 266 -32.93 3.83 16.74
N ALA A 267 -32.76 2.79 17.55
CA ALA A 267 -32.43 1.43 17.08
C ALA A 267 -33.64 0.52 16.77
N ASP A 268 -34.88 1.01 16.71
CA ASP A 268 -36.09 0.17 16.53
C ASP A 268 -35.93 -0.86 15.42
N ARG A 269 -35.38 -0.46 14.27
CA ARG A 269 -35.18 -1.35 13.15
C ARG A 269 -34.14 -2.44 13.44
N ASN A 270 -33.08 -2.13 14.16
CA ASN A 270 -32.06 -3.13 14.55
C ASN A 270 -32.62 -4.09 15.61
N PHE A 271 -33.46 -3.62 16.53
CA PHE A 271 -34.17 -4.50 17.46
C PHE A 271 -35.12 -5.42 16.72
N ALA A 272 -35.97 -4.91 15.81
CA ALA A 272 -36.85 -5.74 14.98
C ALA A 272 -36.08 -6.80 14.22
N LEU A 273 -34.96 -6.41 13.57
CA LEU A 273 -34.06 -7.31 12.86
C LEU A 273 -33.47 -8.39 13.78
N ALA A 274 -32.98 -8.01 14.95
CA ALA A 274 -32.37 -8.96 15.88
C ALA A 274 -33.39 -9.97 16.45
N TYR A 275 -34.63 -9.56 16.72
CA TYR A 275 -35.69 -10.49 17.12
C TYR A 275 -36.10 -11.42 15.98
N PHE A 276 -36.15 -10.94 14.72
CA PHE A 276 -36.37 -11.77 13.56
C PHE A 276 -35.24 -12.79 13.36
N LEU A 277 -33.99 -12.40 13.57
CA LEU A 277 -32.83 -13.29 13.56
C LEU A 277 -32.94 -14.37 14.65
N ARG A 278 -33.39 -14.02 15.85
CA ARG A 278 -33.59 -14.95 16.97
C ARG A 278 -34.67 -15.98 16.64
N GLU A 279 -35.80 -15.55 16.08
CA GLU A 279 -36.89 -16.43 15.65
C GLU A 279 -36.42 -17.46 14.62
N ASN A 280 -35.52 -17.06 13.72
CA ASN A 280 -34.97 -17.92 12.68
C ASN A 280 -33.72 -18.71 13.12
N GLY A 281 -33.34 -18.69 14.40
CA GLY A 281 -32.29 -19.53 14.96
C GLY A 281 -30.86 -19.06 14.65
N ALA A 282 -30.66 -17.79 14.24
CA ALA A 282 -29.33 -17.23 13.94
C ALA A 282 -28.44 -17.11 15.19
N PHE A 283 -29.03 -17.05 16.39
CA PHE A 283 -28.32 -16.97 17.66
C PHE A 283 -28.32 -18.30 18.43
N SER A 284 -27.43 -18.46 19.39
CA SER A 284 -27.53 -19.51 20.40
C SER A 284 -28.70 -19.20 21.36
N LYS A 285 -29.22 -20.24 22.04
CA LYS A 285 -30.35 -20.08 22.98
C LYS A 285 -30.02 -19.15 24.15
N GLU A 286 -28.73 -19.11 24.52
CA GLU A 286 -28.21 -18.31 25.63
C GLU A 286 -27.92 -16.85 25.25
N THR A 287 -28.02 -16.50 23.96
CA THR A 287 -27.68 -15.15 23.48
C THR A 287 -28.65 -14.10 24.01
N ASN A 288 -28.15 -13.14 24.78
CA ASN A 288 -28.89 -11.96 25.16
C ASN A 288 -28.91 -10.96 23.99
N VAL A 289 -30.06 -10.83 23.32
CA VAL A 289 -30.23 -9.99 22.12
C VAL A 289 -29.95 -8.52 22.41
N ALA A 290 -30.48 -7.98 23.53
CA ALA A 290 -30.28 -6.58 23.89
C ALA A 290 -28.80 -6.27 24.16
N ALA A 291 -28.11 -7.10 24.94
CA ALA A 291 -26.69 -6.95 25.20
C ALA A 291 -25.84 -7.11 23.93
N THR A 292 -26.27 -7.94 22.97
CA THR A 292 -25.59 -8.09 21.68
C THR A 292 -25.76 -6.83 20.82
N LEU A 293 -26.93 -6.22 20.84
CA LEU A 293 -27.17 -4.95 20.14
C LEU A 293 -26.39 -3.80 20.77
N ASP A 294 -26.39 -3.69 22.10
CA ASP A 294 -25.56 -2.69 22.80
C ASP A 294 -24.08 -2.81 22.38
N PHE A 295 -23.55 -4.03 22.35
CA PHE A 295 -22.18 -4.28 21.90
C PHE A 295 -21.95 -3.94 20.42
N TYR A 296 -22.90 -4.25 19.55
CA TYR A 296 -22.85 -3.85 18.14
C TYR A 296 -22.84 -2.33 17.98
N PHE A 297 -23.67 -1.59 18.73
CA PHE A 297 -23.67 -0.13 18.69
C PHE A 297 -22.37 0.46 19.25
N GLN A 298 -21.79 -0.15 20.30
CA GLN A 298 -20.46 0.24 20.79
C GLN A 298 -19.40 0.11 19.69
N CYS A 299 -19.37 -1.00 18.94
CA CYS A 299 -18.45 -1.17 17.82
C CYS A 299 -18.64 -0.10 16.73
N CYS A 300 -19.90 0.27 16.42
CA CYS A 300 -20.20 1.34 15.44
C CYS A 300 -19.75 2.73 15.91
N SER A 301 -19.69 2.95 17.24
CA SER A 301 -19.38 4.24 17.87
C SER A 301 -17.89 4.46 18.17
N ILE A 302 -17.03 3.58 17.69
CA ILE A 302 -15.57 3.80 17.67
C ILE A 302 -15.28 4.95 16.71
N GLU A 303 -14.35 5.82 17.08
CA GLU A 303 -13.87 6.92 16.27
C GLU A 303 -12.40 6.71 15.92
N MET A 304 -12.06 7.07 14.70
CA MET A 304 -10.68 7.05 14.17
C MET A 304 -10.49 8.23 13.22
N ASN A 305 -9.25 8.57 12.94
CA ASN A 305 -8.90 9.48 11.87
C ASN A 305 -8.46 8.69 10.60
N CYS A 306 -8.26 9.39 9.47
CA CYS A 306 -7.84 8.75 8.24
C CYS A 306 -6.48 8.07 8.37
N ASP A 307 -5.53 8.64 9.11
CA ASP A 307 -4.18 8.09 9.29
C ASP A 307 -4.21 6.72 9.94
N SER A 308 -4.87 6.62 11.10
CA SER A 308 -5.02 5.36 11.82
C SER A 308 -5.77 4.32 10.99
N MET A 309 -6.82 4.74 10.28
CA MET A 309 -7.60 3.85 9.42
C MET A 309 -6.80 3.38 8.19
N ALA A 310 -5.92 4.21 7.62
CA ALA A 310 -5.04 3.80 6.53
C ALA A 310 -4.02 2.73 6.99
N VAL A 311 -3.52 2.81 8.23
CA VAL A 311 -2.66 1.78 8.83
C VAL A 311 -3.44 0.47 9.04
N VAL A 312 -4.70 0.54 9.49
CA VAL A 312 -5.59 -0.65 9.56
C VAL A 312 -5.76 -1.28 8.18
N ALA A 313 -6.06 -0.48 7.16
CA ALA A 313 -6.20 -0.96 5.79
C ALA A 313 -4.90 -1.59 5.26
N ALA A 314 -3.74 -0.99 5.56
CA ALA A 314 -2.42 -1.54 5.21
C ALA A 314 -2.11 -2.85 5.97
N THR A 315 -2.54 -2.97 7.23
CA THR A 315 -2.43 -4.21 8.00
C THR A 315 -3.22 -5.35 7.32
N LEU A 316 -4.43 -5.05 6.82
CA LEU A 316 -5.20 -6.00 6.03
C LEU A 316 -4.53 -6.28 4.67
N ALA A 317 -4.00 -5.26 3.98
CA ALA A 317 -3.26 -5.43 2.73
C ALA A 317 -2.02 -6.32 2.91
N ASN A 318 -1.39 -6.28 4.09
CA ASN A 318 -0.22 -7.05 4.50
C ASN A 318 -0.56 -8.41 5.16
N GLY A 319 -1.73 -8.98 4.84
CA GLY A 319 -2.13 -10.29 5.33
C GLY A 319 -2.28 -10.39 6.85
N GLY A 320 -2.62 -9.29 7.53
CA GLY A 320 -2.88 -9.20 8.96
C GLY A 320 -1.65 -8.88 9.83
N VAL A 321 -0.53 -8.51 9.21
CA VAL A 321 0.68 -8.03 9.91
C VAL A 321 0.73 -6.51 9.82
N ASN A 322 0.80 -5.84 10.97
CA ASN A 322 0.88 -4.38 11.03
C ASN A 322 2.23 -3.90 10.45
N PRO A 323 2.22 -3.00 9.45
CA PRO A 323 3.45 -2.57 8.77
C PRO A 323 4.39 -1.70 9.63
N LEU A 324 3.90 -1.10 10.71
CA LEU A 324 4.68 -0.22 11.58
C LEU A 324 5.23 -0.93 12.82
N THR A 325 4.49 -1.93 13.35
CA THR A 325 4.90 -2.67 14.55
C THR A 325 5.39 -4.09 14.26
N ASN A 326 5.16 -4.58 13.06
CA ASN A 326 5.41 -5.96 12.65
C ASN A 326 4.65 -7.01 13.49
N GLU A 327 3.62 -6.58 14.25
CA GLU A 327 2.76 -7.47 15.02
C GLU A 327 1.73 -8.13 14.09
N ARG A 328 1.60 -9.46 14.19
CA ARG A 328 0.51 -10.19 13.53
C ARG A 328 -0.75 -10.06 14.37
N VAL A 329 -1.76 -9.39 13.84
CA VAL A 329 -3.06 -9.18 14.49
C VAL A 329 -4.08 -10.23 14.07
N PHE A 330 -4.09 -10.61 12.78
CA PHE A 330 -4.96 -11.66 12.25
C PHE A 330 -4.17 -12.66 11.40
N SER A 331 -4.70 -13.87 11.26
CA SER A 331 -4.19 -14.85 10.31
C SER A 331 -4.44 -14.39 8.87
N SER A 332 -3.57 -14.78 7.94
CA SER A 332 -3.75 -14.48 6.51
C SER A 332 -5.03 -15.11 5.95
N GLY A 333 -5.47 -16.24 6.50
CA GLY A 333 -6.73 -16.89 6.14
C GLY A 333 -7.94 -16.03 6.49
N THR A 334 -7.97 -15.46 7.69
CA THR A 334 -9.03 -14.54 8.15
C THR A 334 -9.07 -13.29 7.28
N VAL A 335 -7.91 -12.70 7.02
CA VAL A 335 -7.81 -11.51 6.16
C VAL A 335 -8.31 -11.80 4.74
N LYS A 336 -7.90 -12.91 4.13
CA LYS A 336 -8.39 -13.35 2.81
C LYS A 336 -9.93 -13.40 2.77
N HIS A 337 -10.57 -14.00 3.76
CA HIS A 337 -12.03 -14.08 3.83
C HIS A 337 -12.67 -12.70 4.00
N CYS A 338 -12.08 -11.84 4.86
CA CYS A 338 -12.56 -10.48 5.05
C CYS A 338 -12.49 -9.66 3.75
N LEU A 339 -11.34 -9.67 3.07
CA LEU A 339 -11.16 -8.95 1.82
C LEU A 339 -12.10 -9.44 0.71
N SER A 340 -12.35 -10.76 0.63
CA SER A 340 -13.32 -11.33 -0.32
C SER A 340 -14.73 -10.78 -0.09
N LEU A 341 -15.16 -10.68 1.18
CA LEU A 341 -16.46 -10.12 1.55
C LEU A 341 -16.50 -8.59 1.39
N MET A 342 -15.42 -7.88 1.67
CA MET A 342 -15.33 -6.45 1.38
C MET A 342 -15.46 -6.16 -0.11
N HIS A 343 -14.85 -6.99 -0.96
CA HIS A 343 -14.91 -6.85 -2.42
C HIS A 343 -16.35 -7.02 -2.95
N SER A 344 -17.08 -8.02 -2.46
CA SER A 344 -18.44 -8.33 -2.95
C SER A 344 -19.58 -7.60 -2.24
N CYS A 345 -19.39 -7.17 -0.98
CA CYS A 345 -20.47 -6.69 -0.11
C CYS A 345 -20.11 -5.42 0.67
N GLY A 346 -18.95 -4.81 0.45
CA GLY A 346 -18.41 -3.76 1.34
C GLY A 346 -19.00 -2.37 1.12
N MET A 347 -19.59 -2.08 -0.03
CA MET A 347 -20.02 -0.75 -0.46
C MET A 347 -21.54 -0.62 -0.58
N TYR A 348 -22.28 -1.29 0.32
CA TYR A 348 -23.74 -1.35 0.31
C TYR A 348 -24.29 -1.82 -1.05
N ASP A 349 -25.38 -1.22 -1.53
CA ASP A 349 -25.99 -1.59 -2.82
C ASP A 349 -25.14 -1.19 -4.04
N PHE A 350 -24.04 -0.48 -3.82
CA PHE A 350 -23.05 -0.11 -4.84
C PHE A 350 -21.87 -1.09 -4.94
N SER A 351 -21.88 -2.20 -4.20
CA SER A 351 -20.72 -3.11 -4.12
C SER A 351 -20.35 -3.73 -5.47
N GLY A 352 -21.33 -4.13 -6.27
CA GLY A 352 -21.09 -4.69 -7.60
C GLY A 352 -20.48 -3.67 -8.57
N GLU A 353 -21.02 -2.46 -8.60
CA GLU A 353 -20.52 -1.37 -9.44
C GLU A 353 -19.12 -0.93 -8.98
N PHE A 354 -18.88 -0.86 -7.66
CA PHE A 354 -17.55 -0.55 -7.12
C PHE A 354 -16.52 -1.63 -7.50
N ALA A 355 -16.89 -2.90 -7.43
CA ALA A 355 -16.02 -4.00 -7.85
C ALA A 355 -15.72 -3.96 -9.35
N PHE A 356 -16.68 -3.53 -10.18
CA PHE A 356 -16.51 -3.39 -11.63
C PHE A 356 -15.64 -2.19 -12.01
N LEU A 357 -15.86 -1.01 -11.40
CA LEU A 357 -15.17 0.24 -11.78
C LEU A 357 -13.80 0.39 -11.12
N ILE A 358 -13.67 -0.04 -9.87
CA ILE A 358 -12.49 0.23 -9.01
C ILE A 358 -11.74 -1.07 -8.70
N GLY A 359 -12.47 -2.17 -8.49
CA GLY A 359 -11.94 -3.52 -8.48
C GLY A 359 -11.07 -3.91 -7.29
N VAL A 360 -11.10 -3.14 -6.18
CA VAL A 360 -10.38 -3.45 -4.94
C VAL A 360 -11.33 -3.62 -3.76
N PRO A 361 -10.99 -4.42 -2.74
CA PRO A 361 -11.76 -4.51 -1.51
C PRO A 361 -11.91 -3.16 -0.82
N ALA A 362 -13.14 -2.80 -0.43
CA ALA A 362 -13.41 -1.58 0.32
C ALA A 362 -14.57 -1.76 1.30
N LYS A 363 -14.63 -0.90 2.32
CA LYS A 363 -15.76 -0.83 3.25
C LYS A 363 -16.15 0.60 3.54
N SER A 364 -17.40 0.91 3.29
CA SER A 364 -18.03 2.21 3.57
C SER A 364 -18.70 2.25 4.93
N GLY A 365 -18.68 3.43 5.54
CA GLY A 365 -19.42 3.77 6.76
C GLY A 365 -20.22 5.07 6.58
N VAL A 366 -21.44 5.11 7.11
CA VAL A 366 -22.32 6.29 6.98
C VAL A 366 -21.80 7.53 7.70
N GLY A 367 -20.70 7.45 8.45
CA GLY A 367 -19.93 8.61 8.92
C GLY A 367 -19.12 9.30 7.81
N GLY A 368 -19.17 8.81 6.57
CA GLY A 368 -18.47 9.36 5.41
C GLY A 368 -17.08 8.76 5.14
N GLY A 369 -16.65 7.78 5.95
CA GLY A 369 -15.38 7.06 5.75
C GLY A 369 -15.49 5.92 4.74
N ILE A 370 -14.45 5.73 3.93
CA ILE A 370 -14.26 4.55 3.09
C ILE A 370 -12.86 4.01 3.38
N MET A 371 -12.76 2.79 3.89
CA MET A 371 -11.52 2.04 4.01
C MET A 371 -11.30 1.23 2.74
N VAL A 372 -10.18 1.42 2.06
CA VAL A 372 -9.82 0.76 0.79
C VAL A 372 -8.54 -0.04 0.98
N VAL A 373 -8.53 -1.27 0.50
CA VAL A 373 -7.38 -2.18 0.63
C VAL A 373 -6.91 -2.59 -0.75
N VAL A 374 -5.66 -2.28 -1.08
CA VAL A 374 -4.98 -2.80 -2.28
C VAL A 374 -4.04 -3.92 -1.80
N PRO A 375 -4.42 -5.19 -1.97
CA PRO A 375 -3.66 -6.32 -1.42
C PRO A 375 -2.19 -6.29 -1.85
N GLU A 376 -1.28 -6.62 -0.91
CA GLU A 376 0.17 -6.67 -1.10
C GLU A 376 0.84 -5.32 -1.41
N LYS A 377 0.08 -4.22 -1.53
CA LYS A 377 0.60 -2.91 -1.88
C LYS A 377 0.37 -1.87 -0.80
N LEU A 378 -0.89 -1.49 -0.53
CA LEU A 378 -1.19 -0.38 0.37
C LEU A 378 -2.67 -0.34 0.81
N GLY A 379 -2.93 0.44 1.85
CA GLY A 379 -4.26 0.79 2.31
C GLY A 379 -4.51 2.29 2.22
N PHE A 380 -5.77 2.65 2.00
CA PHE A 380 -6.24 4.04 2.02
C PHE A 380 -7.41 4.20 2.98
N CYS A 381 -7.53 5.38 3.55
CA CYS A 381 -8.77 5.86 4.11
C CYS A 381 -9.10 7.21 3.51
N VAL A 382 -10.29 7.35 2.94
CA VAL A 382 -10.84 8.62 2.50
C VAL A 382 -12.09 8.92 3.31
N TRP A 383 -12.19 10.14 3.83
CA TRP A 383 -13.31 10.58 4.64
C TRP A 383 -13.89 11.90 4.13
N SER A 384 -15.18 11.91 3.85
CA SER A 384 -15.95 13.10 3.56
C SER A 384 -17.43 12.84 3.88
N PRO A 385 -18.06 13.63 4.76
CA PRO A 385 -19.39 13.36 5.30
C PRO A 385 -20.54 13.28 4.30
N PRO A 386 -20.58 14.06 3.18
CA PRO A 386 -21.69 13.95 2.22
C PRO A 386 -21.75 12.59 1.54
N LEU A 387 -22.90 11.93 1.63
CA LEU A 387 -23.18 10.60 1.10
C LEU A 387 -24.07 10.67 -0.14
N ASP A 388 -23.85 9.75 -1.07
CA ASP A 388 -24.74 9.49 -2.21
C ASP A 388 -26.04 8.77 -1.77
N GLU A 389 -26.88 8.44 -2.72
CA GLU A 389 -28.13 7.70 -2.50
C GLU A 389 -27.92 6.27 -1.96
N ASN A 390 -26.75 5.69 -2.19
CA ASN A 390 -26.36 4.36 -1.70
C ASN A 390 -25.72 4.42 -0.29
N GLY A 391 -25.51 5.62 0.27
CA GLY A 391 -24.88 5.82 1.58
C GLY A 391 -23.36 5.84 1.57
N ASN A 392 -22.72 6.00 0.41
CA ASN A 392 -21.27 6.10 0.26
C ASN A 392 -20.82 7.56 0.14
N SER A 393 -19.63 7.87 0.66
CA SER A 393 -19.02 9.19 0.50
C SER A 393 -18.85 9.57 -0.97
N VAL A 394 -19.50 10.65 -1.40
CA VAL A 394 -19.42 11.13 -2.80
C VAL A 394 -17.98 11.42 -3.22
N ARG A 395 -17.27 12.25 -2.43
CA ARG A 395 -15.85 12.56 -2.70
C ARG A 395 -14.96 11.33 -2.60
N GLY A 396 -15.30 10.40 -1.70
CA GLY A 396 -14.57 9.14 -1.54
C GLY A 396 -14.66 8.24 -2.77
N ILE A 397 -15.85 8.07 -3.34
CA ILE A 397 -16.05 7.31 -4.59
C ILE A 397 -15.32 7.98 -5.76
N GLU A 398 -15.47 9.30 -5.90
CA GLU A 398 -14.79 10.05 -6.98
C GLU A 398 -13.26 10.01 -6.86
N PHE A 399 -12.73 10.01 -5.63
CA PHE A 399 -11.30 9.79 -5.38
C PHE A 399 -10.88 8.40 -5.85
N CYS A 400 -11.60 7.34 -5.47
CA CYS A 400 -11.28 5.96 -5.87
C CYS A 400 -11.30 5.79 -7.40
N LYS A 401 -12.27 6.39 -8.11
CA LYS A 401 -12.31 6.42 -9.58
C LYS A 401 -11.08 7.12 -10.17
N GLY A 402 -10.71 8.28 -9.64
CA GLY A 402 -9.52 9.03 -10.07
C GLY A 402 -8.23 8.23 -9.84
N LEU A 403 -8.14 7.54 -8.71
CA LEU A 403 -6.97 6.72 -8.37
C LEU A 403 -6.79 5.55 -9.35
N THR A 404 -7.85 4.78 -9.61
CA THR A 404 -7.80 3.61 -10.51
C THR A 404 -7.78 3.96 -11.99
N SER A 405 -8.11 5.21 -12.36
CA SER A 405 -7.88 5.70 -13.73
C SER A 405 -6.41 5.96 -14.02
N MET A 406 -5.62 6.30 -13.01
CA MET A 406 -4.19 6.60 -13.14
C MET A 406 -3.30 5.41 -12.82
N TYR A 407 -3.67 4.61 -11.80
CA TYR A 407 -2.86 3.52 -11.29
C TYR A 407 -3.53 2.16 -11.51
N SER A 408 -2.72 1.15 -11.81
CA SER A 408 -3.15 -0.24 -12.02
C SER A 408 -3.41 -0.95 -10.69
N PHE A 409 -4.47 -0.55 -10.00
CA PHE A 409 -4.90 -1.14 -8.72
C PHE A 409 -6.08 -2.10 -8.85
N HIS A 410 -6.78 -2.08 -9.97
CA HIS A 410 -7.89 -3.00 -10.17
C HIS A 410 -7.39 -4.45 -10.22
N ASN A 411 -8.07 -5.38 -9.54
CA ASN A 411 -7.64 -6.78 -9.42
C ASN A 411 -7.41 -7.47 -10.78
N PHE A 412 -8.04 -6.97 -11.86
CA PHE A 412 -7.91 -7.52 -13.21
C PHE A 412 -7.01 -6.67 -14.13
N ASP A 413 -6.34 -5.64 -13.63
CA ASP A 413 -5.41 -4.84 -14.46
C ASP A 413 -4.23 -5.66 -14.99
N ILE A 414 -3.92 -6.80 -14.38
CA ILE A 414 -2.92 -7.75 -14.88
C ILE A 414 -3.26 -8.25 -16.31
N VAL A 415 -4.56 -8.31 -16.65
CA VAL A 415 -5.02 -8.74 -17.99
C VAL A 415 -4.73 -7.68 -19.04
N THR A 416 -4.85 -6.39 -18.67
CA THR A 416 -4.66 -5.24 -19.58
C THR A 416 -3.21 -4.76 -19.66
N GLY A 417 -2.35 -5.22 -18.76
CA GLY A 417 -0.94 -4.80 -18.68
C GLY A 417 -0.06 -5.12 -19.90
N HIS A 418 -0.60 -5.86 -20.88
CA HIS A 418 0.08 -6.17 -22.15
C HIS A 418 -0.40 -5.31 -23.32
N ASP A 419 -1.50 -4.57 -23.17
CA ASP A 419 -2.14 -3.81 -24.26
C ASP A 419 -1.72 -2.32 -24.31
N GLY A 420 -0.62 -1.94 -23.64
CA GLY A 420 -0.14 -0.56 -23.63
C GLY A 420 -1.06 0.39 -22.85
N SER A 421 -1.82 -0.12 -21.86
CA SER A 421 -2.58 0.75 -20.97
C SER A 421 -1.64 1.74 -20.28
N GLU A 422 -1.94 3.02 -20.33
CA GLU A 422 -1.15 4.11 -19.74
C GLU A 422 -1.14 4.10 -18.20
N ARG A 423 -1.78 3.10 -17.54
CA ARG A 423 -1.88 3.03 -16.08
C ARG A 423 -0.56 2.61 -15.46
N ILE A 424 -0.19 3.32 -14.41
CA ILE A 424 1.08 3.16 -13.71
C ILE A 424 0.92 2.15 -12.57
N ASP A 425 1.81 1.15 -12.49
CA ASP A 425 2.00 0.37 -11.26
C ASP A 425 3.04 1.09 -10.38
N PRO A 426 2.64 1.74 -9.28
CA PRO A 426 3.56 2.52 -8.46
C PRO A 426 4.56 1.66 -7.69
N THR A 427 4.34 0.34 -7.62
CA THR A 427 5.25 -0.61 -6.97
C THR A 427 6.38 -1.08 -7.89
N ARG A 428 6.26 -0.82 -9.18
CA ARG A 428 7.34 -1.09 -10.12
C ARG A 428 8.29 0.10 -10.13
N ARG A 429 9.57 -0.16 -9.99
CA ARG A 429 10.57 0.86 -10.30
C ARG A 429 10.28 1.35 -11.72
N ASN A 430 10.30 2.66 -11.93
CA ASN A 430 10.37 3.27 -13.26
C ASN A 430 11.77 3.06 -13.89
N VAL A 431 12.24 1.85 -13.89
CA VAL A 431 13.01 1.34 -15.01
C VAL A 431 11.97 1.31 -16.11
N SER A 432 12.03 2.25 -17.09
CA SER A 432 11.08 2.25 -18.18
C SER A 432 10.89 0.79 -18.60
N LEU A 433 9.66 0.36 -18.83
CA LEU A 433 9.37 -1.02 -19.31
C LEU A 433 10.28 -1.34 -20.51
N ASP A 434 10.66 -0.32 -21.25
CA ASP A 434 11.67 -0.34 -22.30
C ASP A 434 13.05 -0.76 -21.77
N ASN A 435 13.54 -0.25 -20.64
CA ASN A 435 14.87 -0.63 -20.13
C ASN A 435 14.90 -2.07 -19.59
N ALA A 436 13.85 -2.54 -18.91
CA ALA A 436 13.76 -3.94 -18.46
C ALA A 436 13.71 -4.88 -19.66
N ARG A 437 12.88 -4.57 -20.67
CA ARG A 437 12.80 -5.35 -21.93
C ARG A 437 14.09 -5.27 -22.75
N HIS A 438 14.84 -4.15 -22.70
CA HIS A 438 16.15 -4.05 -23.32
C HIS A 438 17.18 -4.93 -22.64
N VAL A 439 17.15 -5.03 -21.30
CA VAL A 439 17.99 -5.96 -20.54
C VAL A 439 17.66 -7.40 -20.94
N ASP A 440 16.39 -7.78 -21.05
CA ASP A 440 15.97 -9.10 -21.53
C ASP A 440 16.46 -9.37 -22.95
N LEU A 441 16.38 -8.36 -23.85
CA LEU A 441 16.92 -8.47 -25.20
C LEU A 441 18.44 -8.64 -25.22
N CYS A 442 19.17 -7.91 -24.38
CA CYS A 442 20.61 -8.07 -24.19
C CYS A 442 20.97 -9.47 -23.66
N TRP A 443 20.19 -10.00 -22.71
CA TRP A 443 20.35 -11.36 -22.20
C TRP A 443 20.12 -12.41 -23.28
N ALA A 444 19.02 -12.29 -24.03
CA ALA A 444 18.74 -13.20 -25.15
C ALA A 444 19.84 -13.16 -26.21
N ALA A 445 20.33 -11.95 -26.52
CA ALA A 445 21.45 -11.75 -27.46
C ALA A 445 22.76 -12.38 -26.95
N MET A 446 23.06 -12.23 -25.65
CA MET A 446 24.22 -12.80 -24.98
C MET A 446 24.24 -14.35 -25.04
N HIS A 447 23.07 -14.97 -24.87
CA HIS A 447 22.93 -16.42 -24.88
C HIS A 447 22.72 -17.03 -26.30
N GLY A 448 22.48 -16.20 -27.31
CA GLY A 448 22.15 -16.65 -28.65
C GLY A 448 20.73 -17.18 -28.81
N ASP A 449 19.81 -16.77 -27.93
CA ASP A 449 18.40 -17.18 -27.98
C ASP A 449 17.62 -16.36 -29.00
N ILE A 450 17.69 -16.79 -30.27
CA ILE A 450 17.03 -16.11 -31.39
C ILE A 450 15.51 -16.11 -31.24
N LYS A 451 14.91 -17.16 -30.65
CA LYS A 451 13.46 -17.23 -30.47
C LYS A 451 12.98 -16.19 -29.48
N GLU A 452 13.69 -16.03 -28.38
CA GLU A 452 13.37 -15.00 -27.39
C GLU A 452 13.61 -13.59 -27.93
N MET A 453 14.70 -13.37 -28.69
CA MET A 453 14.91 -12.09 -29.39
C MET A 453 13.76 -11.75 -30.34
N GLN A 454 13.29 -12.73 -31.13
CA GLN A 454 12.14 -12.58 -32.03
C GLN A 454 10.87 -12.21 -31.27
N ARG A 455 10.60 -12.89 -30.14
CA ARG A 455 9.44 -12.63 -29.28
C ARG A 455 9.47 -11.20 -28.69
N LEU A 456 10.62 -10.78 -28.19
CA LEU A 456 10.83 -9.45 -27.62
C LEU A 456 10.64 -8.34 -28.66
N VAL A 457 11.25 -8.50 -29.86
CA VAL A 457 11.12 -7.54 -30.95
C VAL A 457 9.67 -7.47 -31.46
N ALA A 458 8.98 -8.62 -31.60
CA ALA A 458 7.58 -8.68 -31.98
C ALA A 458 6.66 -8.04 -30.92
N SER A 459 7.06 -8.01 -29.64
CA SER A 459 6.35 -7.31 -28.57
C SER A 459 6.65 -5.81 -28.49
N GLY A 460 7.39 -5.24 -29.47
CA GLY A 460 7.67 -3.81 -29.59
C GLY A 460 8.93 -3.33 -28.89
N VAL A 461 9.82 -4.24 -28.43
CA VAL A 461 11.11 -3.84 -27.85
C VAL A 461 11.99 -3.19 -28.94
N ASN A 462 12.49 -1.99 -28.68
CA ASN A 462 13.36 -1.29 -29.60
C ASN A 462 14.72 -2.04 -29.71
N LEU A 463 14.97 -2.61 -30.87
CA LEU A 463 16.18 -3.38 -31.16
C LEU A 463 17.48 -2.60 -30.95
N ASN A 464 17.42 -1.28 -31.08
CA ASN A 464 18.52 -0.34 -30.90
C ASN A 464 18.54 0.33 -29.53
N GLY A 465 17.68 -0.10 -28.58
CA GLY A 465 17.74 0.35 -27.21
C GLY A 465 19.08 0.01 -26.56
N ALA A 466 19.50 0.83 -25.60
CA ALA A 466 20.74 0.67 -24.90
C ALA A 466 20.52 0.48 -23.40
N ASP A 467 21.39 -0.27 -22.76
CA ASP A 467 21.45 -0.41 -21.30
C ASP A 467 22.03 0.85 -20.64
N TYR A 468 22.23 0.80 -19.31
CA TYR A 468 22.82 1.88 -18.52
C TYR A 468 24.23 2.30 -19.00
N ASP A 469 24.97 1.38 -19.62
CA ASP A 469 26.32 1.61 -20.15
C ASP A 469 26.29 2.10 -21.61
N GLY A 470 25.12 2.35 -22.17
CA GLY A 470 24.95 2.70 -23.59
C GLY A 470 25.15 1.52 -24.53
N ARG A 471 25.25 0.28 -24.02
CA ARG A 471 25.44 -0.92 -24.83
C ARG A 471 24.12 -1.44 -25.34
N THR A 472 24.03 -1.72 -26.62
CA THR A 472 22.88 -2.36 -27.26
C THR A 472 23.03 -3.88 -27.27
N ALA A 473 21.93 -4.58 -27.54
CA ALA A 473 21.97 -6.03 -27.78
C ALA A 473 23.04 -6.44 -28.83
N LEU A 474 23.32 -5.57 -29.80
CA LEU A 474 24.36 -5.78 -30.80
C LEU A 474 25.75 -5.73 -30.20
N HIS A 475 26.06 -4.80 -29.29
CA HIS A 475 27.33 -4.76 -28.57
C HIS A 475 27.55 -6.04 -27.75
N ILE A 476 26.51 -6.49 -27.04
CA ILE A 476 26.58 -7.70 -26.20
C ILE A 476 26.77 -8.94 -27.07
N ALA A 477 25.96 -9.12 -28.13
CA ALA A 477 26.11 -10.27 -29.05
C ALA A 477 27.50 -10.31 -29.73
N ALA A 478 28.03 -9.14 -30.10
CA ALA A 478 29.32 -9.01 -30.74
C ALA A 478 30.48 -9.36 -29.80
N SER A 479 30.43 -8.87 -28.54
CA SER A 479 31.45 -9.17 -27.52
C SER A 479 31.46 -10.63 -27.09
N GLU A 480 30.28 -11.30 -27.10
CA GLU A 480 30.10 -12.70 -26.70
C GLU A 480 30.24 -13.71 -27.88
N GLY A 481 30.59 -13.24 -29.06
CA GLY A 481 30.82 -14.10 -30.23
C GLY A 481 29.55 -14.76 -30.78
N LYS A 482 28.35 -14.19 -30.57
CA LYS A 482 27.07 -14.79 -30.97
C LYS A 482 26.71 -14.41 -32.40
N LEU A 483 27.32 -15.08 -33.39
CA LEU A 483 27.18 -14.76 -34.81
C LEU A 483 25.74 -14.69 -35.29
N GLU A 484 24.87 -15.63 -34.90
CA GLU A 484 23.47 -15.65 -35.35
C GLU A 484 22.64 -14.51 -34.70
N SER A 485 22.94 -14.14 -33.46
CA SER A 485 22.34 -12.97 -32.83
C SER A 485 22.71 -11.68 -33.55
N VAL A 486 23.99 -11.50 -33.86
CA VAL A 486 24.49 -10.37 -34.66
C VAL A 486 23.81 -10.32 -36.03
N ARG A 487 23.73 -11.46 -36.73
CA ARG A 487 23.05 -11.58 -38.01
C ARG A 487 21.59 -11.17 -37.94
N TYR A 488 20.85 -11.69 -36.94
CA TYR A 488 19.44 -11.37 -36.72
C TYR A 488 19.26 -9.88 -36.47
N ILE A 489 20.07 -9.29 -35.58
CA ILE A 489 19.97 -7.87 -35.24
C ILE A 489 20.19 -6.99 -36.46
N LEU A 490 21.26 -7.26 -37.25
CA LEU A 490 21.58 -6.49 -38.44
C LEU A 490 20.50 -6.60 -39.53
N GLN A 491 19.92 -7.79 -39.72
CA GLN A 491 18.84 -8.02 -40.70
C GLN A 491 17.55 -7.30 -40.33
N ASN A 492 17.35 -7.04 -39.05
CA ASN A 492 16.13 -6.34 -38.53
C ASN A 492 16.38 -4.86 -38.21
N GLY A 493 17.43 -4.25 -38.73
CA GLY A 493 17.67 -2.80 -38.63
C GLY A 493 18.52 -2.36 -37.43
N GLY A 494 19.32 -3.26 -36.88
CA GLY A 494 20.32 -2.95 -35.86
C GLY A 494 21.37 -1.96 -36.33
N GLN A 495 21.59 -0.90 -35.55
CA GLN A 495 22.57 0.17 -35.82
C GLN A 495 23.95 -0.25 -35.28
N PHE A 496 24.91 -0.47 -36.14
CA PHE A 496 26.25 -0.91 -35.76
C PHE A 496 27.26 0.23 -35.56
N ASP A 497 26.86 1.48 -35.86
CA ASP A 497 27.65 2.70 -35.68
C ASP A 497 27.44 3.38 -34.33
N ARG A 498 26.55 2.87 -33.48
CA ARG A 498 26.37 3.35 -32.11
C ARG A 498 27.57 3.00 -31.25
N VAL A 499 27.89 3.89 -30.31
CA VAL A 499 28.97 3.69 -29.34
C VAL A 499 28.44 3.58 -27.92
N ASP A 500 29.08 2.80 -27.10
CA ASP A 500 28.81 2.70 -25.65
C ASP A 500 29.37 3.93 -24.90
N ARG A 501 29.22 3.98 -23.58
CA ARG A 501 29.72 5.09 -22.74
C ARG A 501 31.24 5.25 -22.75
N TRP A 502 31.99 4.24 -23.19
CA TRP A 502 33.44 4.29 -23.32
C TRP A 502 33.89 4.62 -24.74
N GLY A 503 32.97 4.83 -25.68
CA GLY A 503 33.21 5.18 -27.05
C GLY A 503 33.49 3.98 -27.96
N ASN A 504 33.18 2.74 -27.54
CA ASN A 504 33.39 1.53 -28.36
C ASN A 504 32.12 1.20 -29.15
N SER A 505 32.28 0.81 -30.39
CA SER A 505 31.22 0.24 -31.22
C SER A 505 31.15 -1.29 -31.11
N ALA A 506 30.03 -1.88 -31.53
CA ALA A 506 29.87 -3.33 -31.57
C ALA A 506 30.93 -4.03 -32.44
N VAL A 507 31.45 -3.35 -33.48
CA VAL A 507 32.53 -3.85 -34.31
C VAL A 507 33.82 -3.96 -33.48
N GLN A 508 34.17 -2.92 -32.72
CA GLN A 508 35.35 -2.91 -31.86
C GLN A 508 35.25 -3.95 -30.72
N ASP A 509 34.04 -4.22 -30.24
CA ASP A 509 33.81 -5.30 -29.27
C ASP A 509 34.08 -6.67 -29.88
N ALA A 510 33.67 -6.92 -31.14
CA ALA A 510 33.97 -8.15 -31.87
C ALA A 510 35.46 -8.31 -32.17
N GLU A 511 36.14 -7.21 -32.55
CA GLU A 511 37.61 -7.22 -32.77
C GLU A 511 38.36 -7.55 -31.49
N ARG A 512 38.00 -6.95 -30.37
CA ARG A 512 38.59 -7.19 -29.05
C ARG A 512 38.40 -8.64 -28.58
N GLY A 513 37.24 -9.24 -28.91
CA GLY A 513 36.91 -10.63 -28.63
C GLY A 513 37.49 -11.63 -29.63
N GLU A 514 38.26 -11.15 -30.65
CA GLU A 514 38.81 -11.97 -31.73
C GLU A 514 37.74 -12.76 -32.52
N HIS A 515 36.53 -12.21 -32.62
CA HIS A 515 35.38 -12.84 -33.29
C HIS A 515 35.38 -12.54 -34.81
N HIS A 516 36.37 -13.07 -35.55
CA HIS A 516 36.61 -12.75 -36.96
C HIS A 516 35.41 -12.96 -37.89
N ALA A 517 34.58 -13.98 -37.62
CA ALA A 517 33.37 -14.22 -38.41
C ALA A 517 32.32 -13.10 -38.26
N ILE A 518 32.24 -12.46 -37.06
CA ILE A 518 31.37 -11.33 -36.79
C ILE A 518 31.92 -10.06 -37.44
N VAL A 519 33.23 -9.83 -37.37
CA VAL A 519 33.88 -8.70 -38.05
C VAL A 519 33.63 -8.76 -39.56
N ALA A 520 33.83 -9.92 -40.18
CA ALA A 520 33.52 -10.12 -41.61
C ALA A 520 32.05 -9.89 -41.95
N LEU A 521 31.13 -10.23 -41.03
CA LEU A 521 29.70 -9.97 -41.20
C LEU A 521 29.38 -8.46 -41.18
N PHE A 522 30.00 -7.70 -40.28
CA PHE A 522 29.87 -6.23 -40.26
C PHE A 522 30.40 -5.57 -41.54
N GLU A 523 31.56 -6.02 -42.04
CA GLU A 523 32.14 -5.54 -43.32
C GLU A 523 31.23 -5.81 -44.52
N ALA A 524 30.60 -7.00 -44.55
CA ALA A 524 29.65 -7.36 -45.59
C ALA A 524 28.39 -6.48 -45.56
N PHE A 525 27.85 -6.18 -44.37
CA PHE A 525 26.73 -5.29 -44.21
C PHE A 525 27.08 -3.83 -44.57
N ALA A 526 28.25 -3.34 -44.19
CA ALA A 526 28.72 -2.00 -44.53
C ALA A 526 28.90 -1.79 -46.05
N SER A 527 29.39 -2.82 -46.75
CA SER A 527 29.60 -2.80 -48.20
C SER A 527 28.29 -2.99 -48.99
N GLY A 528 27.33 -3.78 -48.48
CA GLY A 528 26.01 -4.00 -49.09
C GLY A 528 25.12 -2.77 -49.04
N GLY A 529 25.18 -1.99 -47.94
CA GLY A 529 24.45 -0.72 -47.78
C GLY A 529 24.88 0.42 -48.69
N ARG A 530 26.09 0.38 -49.28
CA ARG A 530 26.54 1.34 -50.29
C ARG A 530 25.94 1.11 -51.69
N LYS A 531 25.51 -0.11 -52.02
CA LYS A 531 24.89 -0.42 -53.30
C LYS A 531 23.44 0.02 -53.42
N THR A 532 22.72 0.17 -52.31
CA THR A 532 21.29 0.58 -52.30
C THR A 532 21.09 2.09 -52.23
N ARG A 533 22.14 2.88 -51.92
CA ARG A 533 22.06 4.37 -51.94
C ARG A 533 22.49 5.03 -53.25
N LEU A 534 22.94 4.24 -54.27
CA LEU A 534 23.35 4.75 -55.58
C LEU A 534 22.32 4.47 -56.70
N SER A 535 21.13 3.98 -56.36
CA SER A 535 20.02 3.69 -57.27
C SER A 535 18.67 4.11 -56.72
N ALA A 536 18.55 5.32 -56.13
CA ALA A 536 17.30 6.00 -55.85
C ALA A 536 17.41 7.47 -56.20
#